data_935e0983f34f93a6fab2a1c10dd30e34
#
_entry.id   935e0983f34f93a6fab2a1c10dd30e34
#
_cell.length_a   1.000
_cell.length_b   1.000
_cell.length_c   1.000
_cell.angle_alpha   90.00
_cell.angle_beta   90.00
_cell.angle_gamma   90.00
#
_symmetry.space_group_name_H-M   'P 1'
#
loop_
_entity.id
_entity.type
_entity.pdbx_description
1 polymer ?
#
loop_
_entity_poly.entity_id
_entity_poly.type
_entity_poly.pdbx_seq_one_letter_code
_entity_poly.pdbx_strand_id
1 'polypeptide(L)'
;MTRGFEPYQETKGEEYMSERMRAHFTAILNKWKQELMEEVDRTVHHMQDEAANFPDPADRASQEEEFSLELRARDRERKLIKKIDETLQLIEDEEYGWCDSCGVEIGIRRLEARPTATLCIDCKTLAEIREKQLGS
;
A
#
# COMPACT_ATOMS: atom_id res chain seq x y z
N MET A 1 -1.68 -3.48 5.86
CA MET A 1 -2.35 -2.17 5.92
C MET A 1 -2.33 -1.63 7.35
N THR A 2 -2.16 -0.35 7.48
CA THR A 2 -2.12 0.32 8.78
C THR A 2 -3.43 0.15 9.52
N ARG A 3 -3.35 -0.36 10.75
CA ARG A 3 -4.48 -0.42 11.67
C ARG A 3 -4.25 0.62 12.76
N GLY A 4 -5.30 1.14 13.35
CA GLY A 4 -5.20 2.07 14.47
C GLY A 4 -5.46 3.53 14.14
N PHE A 5 -6.10 3.81 13.01
CA PHE A 5 -6.70 5.11 12.77
C PHE A 5 -8.19 5.06 13.14
N GLU A 6 -8.74 6.18 13.51
CA GLU A 6 -10.18 6.29 13.75
C GLU A 6 -10.91 6.47 12.41
N PRO A 7 -12.04 5.77 12.20
CA PRO A 7 -12.84 6.00 10.98
C PRO A 7 -13.26 7.47 10.86
N TYR A 8 -13.23 7.96 9.63
CA TYR A 8 -13.63 9.33 9.36
C TYR A 8 -15.12 9.55 9.66
N GLN A 9 -15.41 10.65 10.33
CA GLN A 9 -16.77 11.03 10.63
C GLN A 9 -17.16 12.26 9.82
N GLU A 10 -18.03 12.06 8.84
CA GLU A 10 -18.48 13.13 7.97
C GLU A 10 -19.38 14.11 8.73
N THR A 11 -19.15 15.40 8.48
CA THR A 11 -20.07 16.43 8.94
C THR A 11 -21.19 16.61 7.92
N LYS A 12 -22.38 16.96 8.39
CA LYS A 12 -23.53 17.18 7.51
C LYS A 12 -23.22 18.30 6.51
N GLY A 13 -23.39 17.99 5.23
CA GLY A 13 -23.14 18.95 4.16
C GLY A 13 -21.68 19.09 3.73
N GLU A 14 -20.81 18.26 4.25
CA GLU A 14 -19.40 18.29 3.89
C GLU A 14 -19.19 17.78 2.45
N GLU A 15 -18.38 18.50 1.67
CA GLU A 15 -18.03 18.08 0.33
C GLU A 15 -17.12 16.86 0.37
N TYR A 16 -17.28 15.94 -0.61
CA TYR A 16 -16.39 14.82 -0.79
C TYR A 16 -14.97 15.31 -1.10
N MET A 17 -13.98 14.71 -0.47
CA MET A 17 -12.56 15.12 -0.54
C MET A 17 -12.36 16.57 -0.14
N SER A 18 -13.06 16.98 0.91
CA SER A 18 -12.80 18.24 1.60
C SER A 18 -11.36 18.28 2.13
N GLU A 19 -10.87 19.44 2.48
CA GLU A 19 -9.55 19.60 3.07
C GLU A 19 -9.35 18.67 4.28
N ARG A 20 -10.38 18.53 5.12
CA ARG A 20 -10.34 17.67 6.30
C ARG A 20 -10.25 16.20 5.92
N MET A 21 -10.98 15.75 4.88
CA MET A 21 -10.89 14.37 4.36
C MET A 21 -9.52 14.10 3.78
N ARG A 22 -8.98 15.02 3.00
CA ARG A 22 -7.63 14.91 2.42
C ARG A 22 -6.56 14.80 3.50
N ALA A 23 -6.69 15.57 4.57
CA ALA A 23 -5.78 15.50 5.71
C ALA A 23 -5.86 14.14 6.42
N HIS A 24 -7.06 13.59 6.56
CA HIS A 24 -7.29 12.27 7.15
C HIS A 24 -6.54 11.17 6.35
N PHE A 25 -6.71 11.15 5.05
CA PHE A 25 -6.05 10.14 4.21
C PHE A 25 -4.54 10.37 4.10
N THR A 26 -4.10 11.61 4.09
CA THR A 26 -2.67 11.93 4.14
C THR A 26 -2.02 11.35 5.40
N ALA A 27 -2.67 11.50 6.55
CA ALA A 27 -2.17 10.95 7.81
C ALA A 27 -2.10 9.42 7.77
N ILE A 28 -3.13 8.76 7.26
CA ILE A 28 -3.16 7.29 7.12
C ILE A 28 -2.01 6.82 6.22
N LEU A 29 -1.84 7.45 5.08
CA LEU A 29 -0.82 7.07 4.10
C LEU A 29 0.59 7.29 4.62
N ASN A 30 0.84 8.40 5.29
CA ASN A 30 2.15 8.67 5.88
C ASN A 30 2.50 7.68 7.00
N LYS A 31 1.54 7.33 7.84
CA LYS A 31 1.74 6.34 8.88
C LYS A 31 2.05 4.96 8.29
N TRP A 32 1.31 4.56 7.29
CA TRP A 32 1.53 3.29 6.60
C TRP A 32 2.90 3.26 5.92
N LYS A 33 3.27 4.33 5.23
CA LYS A 33 4.59 4.46 4.62
C LYS A 33 5.70 4.31 5.64
N GLN A 34 5.58 4.97 6.79
CA GLN A 34 6.55 4.90 7.86
C GLN A 34 6.73 3.46 8.37
N GLU A 35 5.62 2.75 8.58
CA GLU A 35 5.65 1.34 9.01
C GLU A 35 6.34 0.44 7.98
N LEU A 36 6.06 0.65 6.70
CA LEU A 36 6.69 -0.11 5.61
C LEU A 36 8.20 0.18 5.52
N MET A 37 8.60 1.43 5.68
CA MET A 37 10.01 1.80 5.66
C MET A 37 10.77 1.15 6.81
N GLU A 38 10.18 1.11 7.99
CA GLU A 38 10.78 0.44 9.16
C GLU A 38 10.91 -1.07 8.92
N GLU A 39 9.93 -1.71 8.29
CA GLU A 39 10.00 -3.13 7.94
C GLU A 39 11.11 -3.42 6.93
N VAL A 40 11.25 -2.58 5.90
CA VAL A 40 12.33 -2.72 4.91
C VAL A 40 13.68 -2.63 5.60
N ASP A 41 13.87 -1.67 6.49
CA ASP A 41 15.11 -1.48 7.23
C ASP A 41 15.42 -2.69 8.12
N ARG A 42 14.43 -3.23 8.82
CA ARG A 42 14.61 -4.43 9.65
C ARG A 42 15.03 -5.64 8.81
N THR A 43 14.42 -5.83 7.64
CA THR A 43 14.75 -6.93 6.74
C THR A 43 16.19 -6.83 6.26
N VAL A 44 16.64 -5.63 5.85
CA VAL A 44 18.01 -5.40 5.41
C VAL A 44 19.01 -5.69 6.54
N HIS A 45 18.75 -5.20 7.75
CA HIS A 45 19.62 -5.46 8.90
C HIS A 45 19.69 -6.96 9.24
N HIS A 46 18.56 -7.63 9.24
CA HIS A 46 18.50 -9.08 9.50
C HIS A 46 19.34 -9.85 8.47
N MET A 47 19.21 -9.53 7.19
CA MET A 47 20.01 -10.16 6.14
C MET A 47 21.50 -9.92 6.30
N GLN A 48 21.91 -8.73 6.70
CA GLN A 48 23.32 -8.38 6.95
C GLN A 48 23.88 -9.17 8.13
N ASP A 49 23.13 -9.29 9.22
CA ASP A 49 23.53 -10.05 10.41
C ASP A 49 23.67 -11.54 10.10
N GLU A 50 22.70 -12.11 9.39
CA GLU A 50 22.73 -13.52 8.99
C GLU A 50 23.91 -13.82 8.04
N ALA A 51 24.20 -12.91 7.11
CA ALA A 51 25.31 -13.08 6.16
C ALA A 51 26.67 -13.10 6.85
N ALA A 52 26.80 -12.53 8.03
CA ALA A 52 28.04 -12.52 8.80
C ALA A 52 28.31 -13.84 9.52
N ASN A 53 27.34 -14.76 9.58
CA ASN A 53 27.38 -15.95 10.41
C ASN A 53 27.09 -17.25 9.63
N PHE A 54 27.86 -17.52 8.55
CA PHE A 54 27.70 -18.79 7.81
C PHE A 54 28.50 -19.91 8.48
N PRO A 55 27.86 -20.89 9.16
CA PRO A 55 28.57 -21.98 9.81
C PRO A 55 29.03 -23.07 8.85
N ASP A 56 28.26 -23.46 7.84
CA ASP A 56 28.64 -24.48 6.87
C ASP A 56 27.86 -24.37 5.53
N PRO A 57 28.23 -25.17 4.49
CA PRO A 57 27.57 -25.09 3.17
C PRO A 57 26.08 -25.44 3.16
N ALA A 58 25.64 -26.35 4.02
CA ALA A 58 24.22 -26.73 4.09
C ALA A 58 23.37 -25.61 4.67
N ASP A 59 23.86 -25.00 5.74
CA ASP A 59 23.21 -23.82 6.37
C ASP A 59 23.22 -22.63 5.42
N ARG A 60 24.30 -22.48 4.64
CA ARG A 60 24.41 -21.43 3.62
C ARG A 60 23.33 -21.56 2.55
N ALA A 61 23.04 -22.78 2.07
CA ALA A 61 22.00 -23.02 1.07
C ALA A 61 20.61 -22.63 1.60
N SER A 62 20.32 -23.00 2.86
CA SER A 62 19.05 -22.62 3.52
C SER A 62 18.94 -21.10 3.69
N GLN A 63 20.03 -20.43 4.06
CA GLN A 63 20.05 -18.97 4.20
C GLN A 63 19.82 -18.27 2.86
N GLU A 64 20.42 -18.77 1.77
CA GLU A 64 20.22 -18.19 0.44
C GLU A 64 18.75 -18.26 0.02
N GLU A 65 18.06 -19.37 0.34
CA GLU A 65 16.64 -19.50 0.08
C GLU A 65 15.81 -18.51 0.91
N GLU A 66 16.10 -18.38 2.20
CA GLU A 66 15.46 -17.39 3.07
C GLU A 66 15.69 -15.97 2.57
N PHE A 67 16.92 -15.63 2.18
CA PHE A 67 17.26 -14.32 1.64
C PHE A 67 16.48 -14.02 0.36
N SER A 68 16.29 -15.02 -0.50
CA SER A 68 15.48 -14.86 -1.71
C SER A 68 14.06 -14.47 -1.38
N LEU A 69 13.45 -15.12 -0.37
CA LEU A 69 12.09 -14.80 0.07
C LEU A 69 12.00 -13.41 0.71
N GLU A 70 13.00 -13.06 1.53
CA GLU A 70 13.06 -11.74 2.18
C GLU A 70 13.24 -10.61 1.16
N LEU A 71 14.06 -10.82 0.14
CA LEU A 71 14.25 -9.86 -0.95
C LEU A 71 12.96 -9.63 -1.72
N ARG A 72 12.18 -10.69 -1.98
CA ARG A 72 10.89 -10.56 -2.64
C ARG A 72 9.90 -9.75 -1.79
N ALA A 73 9.88 -10.00 -0.49
CA ALA A 73 9.04 -9.24 0.43
C ALA A 73 9.44 -7.75 0.44
N ARG A 74 10.74 -7.48 0.50
CA ARG A 74 11.28 -6.12 0.45
C ARG A 74 10.90 -5.41 -0.85
N ASP A 75 10.98 -6.10 -1.98
CA ASP A 75 10.61 -5.52 -3.27
C ASP A 75 9.13 -5.20 -3.34
N ARG A 76 8.26 -6.04 -2.80
CA ARG A 76 6.82 -5.75 -2.70
C ARG A 76 6.56 -4.52 -1.84
N GLU A 77 7.24 -4.43 -0.69
CA GLU A 77 7.11 -3.28 0.22
C GLU A 77 7.57 -1.99 -0.44
N ARG A 78 8.68 -2.02 -1.16
CA ARG A 78 9.19 -0.84 -1.90
C ARG A 78 8.22 -0.39 -3.00
N LYS A 79 7.62 -1.32 -3.72
CA LYS A 79 6.61 -1.00 -4.74
C LYS A 79 5.38 -0.37 -4.11
N LEU A 80 4.99 -0.85 -2.93
CA LEU A 80 3.87 -0.30 -2.19
C LEU A 80 4.18 1.10 -1.67
N ILE A 81 5.40 1.34 -1.17
CA ILE A 81 5.85 2.67 -0.76
C ILE A 81 5.77 3.65 -1.93
N LYS A 82 6.22 3.24 -3.12
CA LYS A 82 6.13 4.05 -4.32
C LYS A 82 4.68 4.39 -4.65
N LYS A 83 3.79 3.42 -4.53
CA LYS A 83 2.36 3.61 -4.78
C LYS A 83 1.75 4.57 -3.77
N ILE A 84 2.18 4.50 -2.51
CA ILE A 84 1.76 5.44 -1.47
C ILE A 84 2.21 6.86 -1.83
N ASP A 85 3.44 7.04 -2.27
CA ASP A 85 3.96 8.35 -2.68
C ASP A 85 3.17 8.92 -3.86
N GLU A 86 2.84 8.10 -4.84
CA GLU A 86 2.00 8.50 -5.97
C GLU A 86 0.61 8.93 -5.49
N THR A 87 0.05 8.21 -4.52
CA THR A 87 -1.25 8.52 -3.94
C THR A 87 -1.22 9.84 -3.17
N LEU A 88 -0.16 10.08 -2.39
CA LEU A 88 0.02 11.36 -1.69
C LEU A 88 0.10 12.53 -2.67
N GLN A 89 0.72 12.32 -3.82
CA GLN A 89 0.77 13.32 -4.88
C GLN A 89 -0.63 13.60 -5.46
N LEU A 90 -1.45 12.56 -5.64
CA LEU A 90 -2.84 12.74 -6.08
C LEU A 90 -3.65 13.57 -5.08
N ILE A 91 -3.41 13.39 -3.79
CA ILE A 91 -4.08 14.20 -2.76
C ILE A 91 -3.67 15.68 -2.89
N GLU A 92 -2.38 15.96 -3.06
CA GLU A 92 -1.89 17.33 -3.26
C GLU A 92 -2.49 17.97 -4.50
N ASP A 93 -2.63 17.20 -5.59
CA ASP A 93 -3.17 17.68 -6.85
C ASP A 93 -4.71 17.74 -6.86
N GLU A 94 -5.34 17.38 -5.75
CA GLU A 94 -6.81 17.36 -5.60
C GLU A 94 -7.49 16.39 -6.56
N GLU A 95 -6.79 15.33 -6.94
CA GLU A 95 -7.28 14.27 -7.86
C GLU A 95 -7.62 12.96 -7.14
N TYR A 96 -7.33 12.87 -5.84
CA TYR A 96 -7.54 11.66 -5.05
C TYR A 96 -9.02 11.41 -4.77
N GLY A 97 -9.42 10.15 -4.84
CA GLY A 97 -10.73 9.71 -4.36
C GLY A 97 -11.77 9.46 -5.45
N TRP A 98 -11.43 9.69 -6.70
CA TRP A 98 -12.32 9.44 -7.83
C TRP A 98 -11.81 8.27 -8.68
N CYS A 99 -12.74 7.47 -9.20
CA CYS A 99 -12.40 6.32 -10.02
C CYS A 99 -11.73 6.73 -11.34
N ASP A 100 -10.57 6.16 -11.63
CA ASP A 100 -9.84 6.43 -12.87
C ASP A 100 -10.61 5.99 -14.11
N SER A 101 -11.49 5.00 -13.97
CA SER A 101 -12.22 4.41 -15.10
C SER A 101 -13.54 5.12 -15.40
N CYS A 102 -14.35 5.38 -14.39
CA CYS A 102 -15.70 5.93 -14.58
C CYS A 102 -15.93 7.30 -13.95
N GLY A 103 -14.98 7.82 -13.18
CA GLY A 103 -15.03 9.16 -12.61
C GLY A 103 -15.90 9.33 -11.37
N VAL A 104 -16.56 8.28 -10.89
CA VAL A 104 -17.38 8.38 -9.69
C VAL A 104 -16.54 8.41 -8.43
N GLU A 105 -17.14 8.85 -7.33
CA GLU A 105 -16.47 8.80 -6.02
C GLU A 105 -16.17 7.36 -5.64
N ILE A 106 -14.93 7.09 -5.22
CA ILE A 106 -14.56 5.75 -4.72
C ILE A 106 -15.24 5.50 -3.38
N GLY A 107 -15.33 6.52 -2.54
CA GLY A 107 -15.99 6.45 -1.24
C GLY A 107 -15.02 6.32 -0.08
N ILE A 108 -15.35 6.99 1.01
CA ILE A 108 -14.48 7.08 2.19
C ILE A 108 -14.19 5.70 2.78
N ARG A 109 -15.21 4.85 2.94
CA ARG A 109 -15.03 3.54 3.57
C ARG A 109 -14.15 2.61 2.76
N ARG A 110 -14.28 2.63 1.44
CA ARG A 110 -13.40 1.86 0.57
C ARG A 110 -11.96 2.37 0.62
N LEU A 111 -11.77 3.69 0.64
CA LEU A 111 -10.44 4.29 0.74
C LEU A 111 -9.80 4.03 2.10
N GLU A 112 -10.58 3.98 3.18
CA GLU A 112 -10.04 3.60 4.49
C GLU A 112 -9.56 2.15 4.49
N ALA A 113 -10.28 1.27 3.80
CA ALA A 113 -9.87 -0.13 3.65
C ALA A 113 -8.68 -0.28 2.71
N ARG A 114 -8.63 0.49 1.63
CA ARG A 114 -7.56 0.46 0.62
C ARG A 114 -7.19 1.89 0.20
N PRO A 115 -6.33 2.58 0.95
CA PRO A 115 -6.04 4.00 0.69
C PRO A 115 -5.41 4.29 -0.66
N THR A 116 -4.80 3.30 -1.30
CA THR A 116 -4.20 3.45 -2.64
C THR A 116 -5.14 3.04 -3.76
N ALA A 117 -6.42 2.77 -3.48
CA ALA A 117 -7.38 2.39 -4.50
C ALA A 117 -7.58 3.51 -5.53
N THR A 118 -7.59 3.14 -6.81
CA THR A 118 -7.81 4.06 -7.93
C THR A 118 -9.10 3.75 -8.69
N LEU A 119 -9.79 2.68 -8.33
CA LEU A 119 -11.03 2.25 -8.97
C LEU A 119 -12.14 2.12 -7.93
N CYS A 120 -13.36 2.46 -8.32
CA CYS A 120 -14.54 2.15 -7.50
C CYS A 120 -14.73 0.63 -7.47
N ILE A 121 -15.58 0.15 -6.55
CA ILE A 121 -15.77 -1.30 -6.38
C ILE A 121 -16.28 -1.96 -7.67
N ASP A 122 -17.16 -1.31 -8.40
CA ASP A 122 -17.73 -1.87 -9.64
C ASP A 122 -16.66 -2.00 -10.73
N CYS A 123 -15.88 -0.96 -10.95
CA CYS A 123 -14.78 -1.00 -11.93
C CYS A 123 -13.68 -1.98 -11.54
N LYS A 124 -13.40 -2.11 -10.25
CA LYS A 124 -12.44 -3.09 -9.75
C LYS A 124 -12.93 -4.51 -10.02
N THR A 125 -14.19 -4.78 -9.75
CA THR A 125 -14.81 -6.08 -10.02
C THR A 125 -14.77 -6.42 -11.50
N LEU A 126 -15.09 -5.47 -12.38
CA LEU A 126 -15.02 -5.67 -13.83
C LEU A 126 -13.59 -5.95 -14.29
N ALA A 127 -12.60 -5.25 -13.76
CA ALA A 127 -11.20 -5.47 -14.07
C ALA A 127 -10.77 -6.89 -13.70
N GLU A 128 -11.16 -7.36 -12.53
CA GLU A 128 -10.87 -8.72 -12.06
C GLU A 128 -11.51 -9.79 -12.94
N ILE A 129 -12.75 -9.57 -13.38
CA ILE A 129 -13.44 -10.49 -14.30
C ILE A 129 -12.69 -10.56 -15.62
N ARG A 130 -12.26 -9.42 -16.18
CA ARG A 130 -11.50 -9.38 -17.44
C ARG A 130 -10.15 -10.08 -17.31
N GLU A 131 -9.45 -9.91 -16.21
CA GLU A 131 -8.18 -10.60 -15.95
C GLU A 131 -8.36 -12.11 -15.94
N LYS A 132 -9.42 -12.61 -15.31
CA LYS A 132 -9.73 -14.05 -15.28
C LYS A 132 -10.03 -14.60 -16.67
N GLN A 133 -10.73 -13.84 -17.50
CA GLN A 133 -11.07 -14.25 -18.86
C GLN A 133 -9.85 -14.28 -19.77
N LEU A 134 -8.91 -13.36 -19.60
CA LEU A 134 -7.72 -13.26 -20.43
C LEU A 134 -6.56 -14.12 -19.91
N GLY A 135 -6.53 -14.41 -18.65
CA GLY A 135 -5.44 -15.14 -17.99
C GLY A 135 -5.63 -16.65 -17.90
N SER A 136 -6.75 -17.18 -18.35
CA SER A 136 -7.05 -18.62 -18.26
C SER A 136 -6.48 -19.42 -19.41
#